data_59c71bdf1a3ee14c40a41d232f3d184e
#
_entry.id   59c71bdf1a3ee14c40a41d232f3d184e
#
_cell.length_a   1.000
_cell.length_b   1.000
_cell.length_c   1.000
_cell.angle_alpha   90.00
_cell.angle_beta   90.00
_cell.angle_gamma   90.00
#
_symmetry.space_group_name_H-M   'P 1'
#
loop_
_entity.id
_entity.type
_entity.pdbx_description
1 polymer ?
#
loop_
_entity_poly.entity_id
_entity_poly.type
_entity_poly.pdbx_seq_one_letter_code
_entity_poly.pdbx_strand_id
1 'polypeptide(L)'
;MQSKVRNLAIATVIALAITSLSACGGKDTVAETSSNGLPAVTANAGEAPTIAAPTGAAPTTLQTPDIIVGTGTEIQASSTLTVHYTLMTWSNGSIVESSWSGGQPATFPLAGVIAGWQQGLPGAKVGGRRLLVIPADLGYGPYGSGPIGPNETLIFVVDIIAVS
;
A
#
# COMPACT_ATOMS: atom_id res chain seq x y z
N MET A 1 56.88 46.14 38.26
CA MET A 1 55.73 47.06 38.39
C MET A 1 54.70 46.58 37.41
N GLN A 2 53.67 45.96 37.95
CA GLN A 2 52.23 46.29 37.73
C GLN A 2 51.82 46.21 36.28
N SER A 3 50.79 45.51 35.84
CA SER A 3 49.51 45.23 36.46
C SER A 3 48.76 44.11 35.71
N LYS A 4 48.08 43.30 36.46
CA LYS A 4 47.09 42.31 36.01
C LYS A 4 45.91 43.01 35.35
N VAL A 5 45.39 42.49 34.21
CA VAL A 5 44.01 42.67 33.85
C VAL A 5 43.45 41.30 33.47
N ARG A 6 42.49 40.83 34.26
CA ARG A 6 41.71 39.62 34.10
C ARG A 6 40.57 39.95 33.17
N ASN A 7 40.53 39.35 32.01
CA ASN A 7 39.34 39.41 31.17
C ASN A 7 38.45 38.20 31.46
N LEU A 8 37.33 38.49 32.10
CA LEU A 8 36.24 37.59 32.41
C LEU A 8 35.39 37.41 31.15
N ALA A 9 35.45 36.25 30.54
CA ALA A 9 34.58 35.91 29.43
C ALA A 9 33.23 35.45 29.97
N ILE A 10 32.23 36.26 29.77
CA ILE A 10 30.83 35.95 30.09
C ILE A 10 30.32 35.07 28.95
N ALA A 11 30.09 33.77 29.21
CA ALA A 11 29.42 32.86 28.31
C ALA A 11 27.92 33.09 28.44
N THR A 12 27.31 33.72 27.45
CA THR A 12 25.88 33.89 27.34
C THR A 12 25.29 32.60 26.80
N VAL A 13 24.65 31.82 27.65
CA VAL A 13 23.85 30.66 27.27
C VAL A 13 22.50 31.15 26.75
N ILE A 14 22.29 31.11 25.44
CA ILE A 14 20.99 31.33 24.83
C ILE A 14 20.23 30.03 24.93
N ALA A 15 19.29 29.94 25.87
CA ALA A 15 18.32 28.87 25.95
C ALA A 15 17.27 29.06 24.84
N LEU A 16 17.37 28.26 23.80
CA LEU A 16 16.36 28.18 22.75
C LEU A 16 15.16 27.39 23.30
N ALA A 17 14.12 28.11 23.69
CA ALA A 17 12.84 27.50 24.05
C ALA A 17 12.18 26.92 22.79
N ILE A 18 12.22 25.60 22.65
CA ILE A 18 11.45 24.89 21.63
C ILE A 18 10.00 24.83 22.16
N THR A 19 9.15 25.73 21.69
CA THR A 19 7.71 25.64 21.86
C THR A 19 7.21 24.49 21.02
N SER A 20 6.94 23.34 21.64
CA SER A 20 6.18 22.24 21.02
C SER A 20 4.76 22.72 20.76
N LEU A 21 4.48 23.06 19.50
CA LEU A 21 3.09 23.20 19.04
C LEU A 21 2.49 21.81 19.00
N SER A 22 1.71 21.48 20.00
CA SER A 22 0.82 20.33 20.01
C SER A 22 -0.35 20.66 19.07
N ALA A 23 -0.23 20.30 17.79
CA ALA A 23 -1.35 20.33 16.87
C ALA A 23 -2.21 19.09 17.11
N CYS A 24 -3.36 19.28 17.69
CA CYS A 24 -4.44 18.32 17.82
C CYS A 24 -4.93 17.84 16.44
N GLY A 25 -5.02 16.51 16.29
CA GLY A 25 -6.16 15.86 15.68
C GLY A 25 -6.37 16.05 14.17
N GLY A 26 -5.65 15.29 13.40
CA GLY A 26 -6.05 14.83 12.08
C GLY A 26 -5.45 13.46 11.92
N LYS A 27 -6.26 12.43 11.78
CA LYS A 27 -5.81 11.11 11.32
C LYS A 27 -5.50 11.19 9.81
N ASP A 28 -4.52 11.97 9.46
CA ASP A 28 -3.93 11.89 8.14
C ASP A 28 -2.91 10.76 8.18
N THR A 29 -3.40 9.54 7.95
CA THR A 29 -2.55 8.42 7.59
C THR A 29 -1.97 8.73 6.22
N VAL A 30 -0.83 9.41 6.23
CA VAL A 30 -0.03 9.66 5.03
C VAL A 30 0.20 8.33 4.33
N ALA A 31 -0.18 8.27 3.05
CA ALA A 31 0.16 7.15 2.20
C ALA A 31 1.68 6.97 2.23
N GLU A 32 2.15 5.85 2.76
CA GLU A 32 3.56 5.49 2.73
C GLU A 32 3.99 5.39 1.27
N THR A 33 4.86 6.30 0.84
CA THR A 33 5.47 6.22 -0.49
C THR A 33 6.35 4.99 -0.51
N SER A 34 5.97 3.96 -1.26
CA SER A 34 6.85 2.81 -1.43
C SER A 34 8.11 3.28 -2.16
N SER A 35 9.26 3.02 -1.56
CA SER A 35 10.58 3.47 -2.01
C SER A 35 11.02 2.88 -3.37
N ASN A 36 10.17 2.08 -4.04
CA ASN A 36 10.49 1.31 -5.23
C ASN A 36 9.69 1.71 -6.48
N GLY A 37 9.14 2.94 -6.54
CA GLY A 37 8.35 3.39 -7.69
C GLY A 37 6.94 2.78 -7.79
N LEU A 38 6.50 2.02 -6.78
CA LEU A 38 5.13 1.50 -6.70
C LEU A 38 4.18 2.57 -6.16
N PRO A 39 2.88 2.51 -6.49
CA PRO A 39 1.90 3.44 -5.95
C PRO A 39 1.84 3.41 -4.42
N ALA A 40 1.78 4.56 -3.80
CA ALA A 40 1.55 4.66 -2.37
C ALA A 40 0.11 4.23 -2.04
N VAL A 41 -0.06 3.49 -0.95
CA VAL A 41 -1.35 2.97 -0.49
C VAL A 41 -1.54 3.28 0.98
N THR A 42 -2.74 3.74 1.38
CA THR A 42 -3.04 4.00 2.79
C THR A 42 -3.08 2.71 3.61
N ALA A 43 -2.55 2.78 4.84
CA ALA A 43 -2.53 1.67 5.81
C ALA A 43 -3.71 1.73 6.80
N ASN A 44 -4.89 2.21 6.37
CA ASN A 44 -6.10 2.32 7.17
C ASN A 44 -6.89 1.01 7.16
N ALA A 45 -6.63 0.11 8.09
CA ALA A 45 -7.32 -1.17 8.18
C ALA A 45 -8.84 -1.01 8.35
N GLY A 46 -9.62 -1.80 7.60
CA GLY A 46 -11.09 -1.80 7.68
C GLY A 46 -11.78 -0.68 6.90
N GLU A 47 -11.03 0.12 6.15
CA GLU A 47 -11.54 1.18 5.28
C GLU A 47 -11.03 1.01 3.86
N ALA A 48 -11.75 1.55 2.88
CA ALA A 48 -11.31 1.54 1.49
C ALA A 48 -9.92 2.20 1.35
N PRO A 49 -8.98 1.57 0.63
CA PRO A 49 -7.66 2.16 0.42
C PRO A 49 -7.73 3.38 -0.51
N THR A 50 -6.92 4.39 -0.22
CA THR A 50 -6.53 5.38 -1.22
C THR A 50 -5.26 4.88 -1.90
N ILE A 51 -5.25 4.84 -3.22
CA ILE A 51 -4.12 4.41 -4.05
C ILE A 51 -3.64 5.64 -4.82
N ALA A 52 -2.38 6.01 -4.66
CA ALA A 52 -1.81 7.10 -5.45
C ALA A 52 -1.73 6.71 -6.93
N ALA A 53 -1.88 7.69 -7.81
CA ALA A 53 -1.68 7.44 -9.24
C ALA A 53 -0.29 6.87 -9.51
N PRO A 54 -0.17 5.81 -10.31
CA PRO A 54 1.12 5.24 -10.65
C PRO A 54 1.95 6.23 -11.48
N THR A 55 3.27 6.18 -11.33
CA THR A 55 4.20 7.05 -12.05
C THR A 55 5.31 6.22 -12.69
N GLY A 56 5.80 6.67 -13.84
CA GLY A 56 6.89 5.98 -14.55
C GLY A 56 6.44 4.72 -15.28
N ALA A 57 7.41 3.89 -15.63
CA ALA A 57 7.15 2.63 -16.33
C ALA A 57 6.57 1.57 -15.38
N ALA A 58 5.61 0.79 -15.89
CA ALA A 58 5.05 -0.32 -15.15
C ALA A 58 6.13 -1.39 -14.85
N PRO A 59 6.10 -2.01 -13.65
CA PRO A 59 6.95 -3.17 -13.38
C PRO A 59 6.68 -4.31 -14.36
N THR A 60 7.73 -4.97 -14.81
CA THR A 60 7.66 -6.14 -15.69
C THR A 60 7.55 -7.47 -14.94
N THR A 61 7.66 -7.42 -13.61
CA THR A 61 7.53 -8.57 -12.71
C THR A 61 6.49 -8.30 -11.65
N LEU A 62 5.86 -9.37 -11.17
CA LEU A 62 4.89 -9.31 -10.09
C LEU A 62 5.50 -8.67 -8.84
N GLN A 63 4.82 -7.66 -8.28
CA GLN A 63 5.20 -7.02 -7.01
C GLN A 63 4.11 -7.28 -5.97
N THR A 64 4.51 -7.62 -4.74
CA THR A 64 3.59 -8.08 -3.70
C THR A 64 3.92 -7.55 -2.28
N PRO A 65 4.23 -6.25 -2.11
CA PRO A 65 4.53 -5.74 -0.77
C PRO A 65 3.29 -5.76 0.13
N ASP A 66 3.50 -6.12 1.40
CA ASP A 66 2.49 -5.94 2.43
C ASP A 66 2.45 -4.48 2.89
N ILE A 67 1.27 -3.87 2.81
CA ILE A 67 0.99 -2.54 3.35
C ILE A 67 0.64 -2.65 4.83
N ILE A 68 -0.12 -3.71 5.18
CA ILE A 68 -0.41 -4.10 6.55
C ILE A 68 -0.08 -5.59 6.66
N VAL A 69 0.78 -5.95 7.59
CA VAL A 69 1.09 -7.35 7.86
C VAL A 69 -0.01 -7.95 8.74
N GLY A 70 -0.74 -8.94 8.20
CA GLY A 70 -1.76 -9.66 8.96
C GLY A 70 -1.15 -10.60 9.99
N THR A 71 -1.92 -10.97 11.01
CA THR A 71 -1.51 -11.88 12.09
C THR A 71 -2.35 -13.14 12.17
N GLY A 72 -3.41 -13.25 11.36
CA GLY A 72 -4.31 -14.39 11.34
C GLY A 72 -3.83 -15.54 10.45
N THR A 73 -4.78 -16.36 9.98
CA THR A 73 -4.51 -17.53 9.14
C THR A 73 -3.80 -17.13 7.85
N GLU A 74 -2.78 -17.88 7.48
CA GLU A 74 -1.98 -17.68 6.27
C GLU A 74 -2.69 -18.27 5.04
N ILE A 75 -2.65 -17.53 3.93
CA ILE A 75 -3.19 -17.97 2.64
C ILE A 75 -2.30 -19.08 2.06
N GLN A 76 -2.93 -20.19 1.68
CA GLN A 76 -2.32 -21.29 0.94
C GLN A 76 -2.86 -21.30 -0.50
N ALA A 77 -2.17 -21.98 -1.42
CA ALA A 77 -2.58 -22.06 -2.82
C ALA A 77 -3.98 -22.67 -3.04
N SER A 78 -4.42 -23.54 -2.11
CA SER A 78 -5.74 -24.17 -2.15
C SER A 78 -6.84 -23.42 -1.41
N SER A 79 -6.52 -22.26 -0.82
CA SER A 79 -7.47 -21.51 0.01
C SER A 79 -8.63 -20.91 -0.78
N THR A 80 -9.78 -20.81 -0.11
CA THR A 80 -10.86 -19.90 -0.50
C THR A 80 -10.73 -18.62 0.32
N LEU A 81 -10.72 -17.48 -0.35
CA LEU A 81 -10.46 -16.17 0.24
C LEU A 81 -11.76 -15.37 0.33
N THR A 82 -11.98 -14.74 1.47
CA THR A 82 -12.94 -13.62 1.60
C THR A 82 -12.14 -12.35 1.78
N VAL A 83 -12.29 -11.40 0.86
CA VAL A 83 -11.46 -10.21 0.76
C VAL A 83 -12.29 -8.98 0.41
N HIS A 84 -11.85 -7.82 0.86
CA HIS A 84 -12.09 -6.58 0.13
C HIS A 84 -10.95 -6.32 -0.85
N TYR A 85 -11.27 -5.74 -2.00
CA TYR A 85 -10.24 -5.34 -2.96
C TYR A 85 -10.61 -4.08 -3.72
N THR A 86 -9.59 -3.42 -4.23
CA THR A 86 -9.70 -2.33 -5.20
C THR A 86 -8.76 -2.62 -6.36
N LEU A 87 -9.28 -2.54 -7.58
CA LEU A 87 -8.53 -2.69 -8.83
C LEU A 87 -8.36 -1.33 -9.51
N MET A 88 -7.14 -1.00 -9.85
CA MET A 88 -6.75 0.19 -10.61
C MET A 88 -5.90 -0.24 -11.82
N THR A 89 -6.02 0.45 -12.94
CA THR A 89 -5.14 0.28 -14.09
C THR A 89 -3.90 1.16 -13.96
N TRP A 90 -2.74 0.63 -14.38
CA TRP A 90 -1.48 1.38 -14.33
C TRP A 90 -1.46 2.52 -15.35
N SER A 91 -1.97 2.28 -16.56
CA SER A 91 -1.82 3.21 -17.69
C SER A 91 -2.43 4.59 -17.46
N ASN A 92 -3.51 4.67 -16.69
CA ASN A 92 -4.26 5.90 -16.45
C ASN A 92 -4.63 6.18 -14.99
N GLY A 93 -4.27 5.26 -14.07
CA GLY A 93 -4.59 5.41 -12.65
C GLY A 93 -6.08 5.38 -12.32
N SER A 94 -6.91 4.78 -13.19
CA SER A 94 -8.35 4.69 -12.98
C SER A 94 -8.72 3.48 -12.14
N ILE A 95 -9.58 3.67 -11.14
CA ILE A 95 -10.21 2.57 -10.41
C ILE A 95 -11.26 1.94 -11.33
N VAL A 96 -11.07 0.65 -11.62
CA VAL A 96 -11.96 -0.14 -12.48
C VAL A 96 -13.03 -0.83 -11.66
N GLU A 97 -12.65 -1.34 -10.50
CA GLU A 97 -13.54 -2.11 -9.64
C GLU A 97 -13.12 -1.98 -8.17
N SER A 98 -14.12 -2.00 -7.27
CA SER A 98 -13.88 -2.01 -5.83
C SER A 98 -15.05 -2.68 -5.12
N SER A 99 -14.78 -3.70 -4.33
CA SER A 99 -15.78 -4.35 -3.47
C SER A 99 -16.28 -3.44 -2.34
N TRP A 100 -15.49 -2.42 -2.00
CA TRP A 100 -15.86 -1.42 -1.00
C TRP A 100 -17.06 -0.59 -1.43
N SER A 101 -17.24 -0.36 -2.75
CA SER A 101 -18.38 0.39 -3.29
C SER A 101 -19.72 -0.29 -3.00
N GLY A 102 -19.72 -1.64 -2.93
CA GLY A 102 -20.89 -2.44 -2.57
C GLY A 102 -21.03 -2.73 -1.07
N GLY A 103 -20.02 -2.34 -0.27
CA GLY A 103 -19.97 -2.55 1.17
C GLY A 103 -19.85 -4.02 1.60
N GLN A 104 -19.68 -4.96 0.66
CA GLN A 104 -19.58 -6.39 0.93
C GLN A 104 -18.26 -6.95 0.40
N PRO A 105 -17.56 -7.78 1.20
CA PRO A 105 -16.40 -8.50 0.71
C PRO A 105 -16.81 -9.55 -0.33
N ALA A 106 -15.87 -9.85 -1.21
CA ALA A 106 -16.04 -10.89 -2.22
C ALA A 106 -15.33 -12.18 -1.79
N THR A 107 -15.87 -13.32 -2.22
CA THR A 107 -15.30 -14.64 -1.89
C THR A 107 -14.91 -15.36 -3.16
N PHE A 108 -13.66 -15.82 -3.24
CA PHE A 108 -13.07 -16.50 -4.38
C PHE A 108 -12.25 -17.71 -3.95
N PRO A 109 -12.37 -18.87 -4.64
CA PRO A 109 -11.33 -19.90 -4.58
C PRO A 109 -10.07 -19.35 -5.28
N LEU A 110 -8.92 -19.38 -4.61
CA LEU A 110 -7.69 -18.81 -5.15
C LEU A 110 -7.27 -19.45 -6.49
N ALA A 111 -7.54 -20.73 -6.66
CA ALA A 111 -7.29 -21.44 -7.92
C ALA A 111 -8.14 -20.95 -9.10
N GLY A 112 -9.20 -20.19 -8.85
CA GLY A 112 -10.14 -19.70 -9.88
C GLY A 112 -9.93 -18.27 -10.34
N VAL A 113 -8.94 -17.54 -9.75
CA VAL A 113 -8.66 -16.15 -10.11
C VAL A 113 -7.41 -16.04 -11.02
N ILE A 114 -7.08 -14.82 -11.45
CA ILE A 114 -5.92 -14.57 -12.34
C ILE A 114 -4.60 -15.03 -11.72
N ALA A 115 -3.63 -15.38 -12.58
CA ALA A 115 -2.34 -15.94 -12.16
C ALA A 115 -1.59 -15.04 -11.17
N GLY A 116 -1.68 -13.71 -11.33
CA GLY A 116 -1.07 -12.75 -10.42
C GLY A 116 -1.55 -12.87 -8.97
N TRP A 117 -2.83 -13.17 -8.75
CA TRP A 117 -3.38 -13.45 -7.42
C TRP A 117 -2.90 -14.80 -6.89
N GLN A 118 -2.93 -15.85 -7.75
CA GLN A 118 -2.49 -17.19 -7.36
C GLN A 118 -1.04 -17.22 -6.91
N GLN A 119 -0.19 -16.40 -7.52
CA GLN A 119 1.24 -16.30 -7.19
C GLN A 119 1.51 -15.28 -6.07
N GLY A 120 0.74 -14.21 -6.02
CA GLY A 120 1.03 -13.06 -5.16
C GLY A 120 0.38 -13.08 -3.79
N LEU A 121 -0.71 -13.83 -3.57
CA LEU A 121 -1.42 -13.87 -2.29
C LEU A 121 -0.96 -14.95 -1.30
N PRO A 122 -0.46 -16.13 -1.73
CA PRO A 122 0.08 -17.08 -0.76
C PRO A 122 1.12 -16.45 0.17
N GLY A 123 1.09 -16.83 1.45
CA GLY A 123 1.92 -16.24 2.48
C GLY A 123 1.38 -14.97 3.14
N ALA A 124 0.41 -14.28 2.53
CA ALA A 124 -0.30 -13.21 3.23
C ALA A 124 -1.23 -13.80 4.30
N LYS A 125 -1.58 -12.97 5.30
CA LYS A 125 -2.36 -13.43 6.47
C LYS A 125 -3.62 -12.61 6.66
N VAL A 126 -4.64 -13.24 7.23
CA VAL A 126 -5.89 -12.57 7.64
C VAL A 126 -5.58 -11.35 8.52
N GLY A 127 -6.28 -10.26 8.26
CA GLY A 127 -6.07 -8.96 8.88
C GLY A 127 -4.99 -8.11 8.19
N GLY A 128 -4.36 -8.64 7.12
CA GLY A 128 -3.37 -7.92 6.32
C GLY A 128 -3.98 -7.19 5.13
N ARG A 129 -3.22 -6.24 4.60
CA ARG A 129 -3.45 -5.55 3.32
C ARG A 129 -2.22 -5.73 2.44
N ARG A 130 -2.39 -6.30 1.25
CA ARG A 130 -1.31 -6.52 0.28
C ARG A 130 -1.57 -5.74 -0.99
N LEU A 131 -0.53 -5.06 -1.46
CA LEU A 131 -0.51 -4.48 -2.80
C LEU A 131 -0.01 -5.56 -3.77
N LEU A 132 -0.71 -5.74 -4.89
CA LEU A 132 -0.25 -6.55 -6.01
C LEU A 132 -0.12 -5.63 -7.23
N VAL A 133 1.06 -5.55 -7.82
CA VAL A 133 1.23 -4.97 -9.15
C VAL A 133 1.52 -6.11 -10.11
N ILE A 134 0.56 -6.36 -10.99
CA ILE A 134 0.47 -7.57 -11.80
C ILE A 134 0.71 -7.20 -13.27
N PRO A 135 1.82 -7.66 -13.89
CA PRO A 135 2.04 -7.50 -15.32
C PRO A 135 0.94 -8.20 -16.13
N ALA A 136 0.72 -7.75 -17.34
CA ALA A 136 -0.38 -8.21 -18.18
C ALA A 136 -0.40 -9.72 -18.41
N ASP A 137 0.75 -10.37 -18.52
CA ASP A 137 0.87 -11.82 -18.71
C ASP A 137 0.40 -12.66 -17.52
N LEU A 138 0.36 -12.08 -16.33
CA LEU A 138 -0.22 -12.68 -15.12
C LEU A 138 -1.63 -12.15 -14.82
N GLY A 139 -2.15 -11.26 -15.65
CA GLY A 139 -3.46 -10.65 -15.59
C GLY A 139 -4.36 -11.10 -16.74
N TYR A 140 -4.75 -10.14 -17.59
CA TYR A 140 -5.68 -10.38 -18.72
C TYR A 140 -4.99 -10.39 -20.09
N GLY A 141 -3.66 -10.33 -20.11
CA GLY A 141 -2.84 -10.54 -21.29
C GLY A 141 -3.06 -9.51 -22.42
N PRO A 142 -2.76 -9.94 -23.67
CA PRO A 142 -2.78 -9.05 -24.83
C PRO A 142 -4.20 -8.67 -25.31
N TYR A 143 -5.23 -9.27 -24.75
CA TYR A 143 -6.63 -9.01 -25.16
C TYR A 143 -7.37 -8.13 -24.16
N GLY A 144 -6.92 -8.05 -22.92
CA GLY A 144 -7.64 -7.38 -21.84
C GLY A 144 -8.93 -8.12 -21.42
N SER A 145 -9.81 -7.43 -20.67
CA SER A 145 -11.10 -7.97 -20.24
C SER A 145 -12.04 -6.83 -19.84
N GLY A 146 -13.21 -6.74 -20.48
CA GLY A 146 -14.16 -5.68 -20.18
C GLY A 146 -13.56 -4.27 -20.26
N PRO A 147 -13.54 -3.49 -19.17
CA PRO A 147 -12.95 -2.15 -19.15
C PRO A 147 -11.41 -2.14 -19.12
N ILE A 148 -10.77 -3.29 -18.95
CA ILE A 148 -9.32 -3.44 -18.90
C ILE A 148 -8.79 -3.64 -20.32
N GLY A 149 -7.92 -2.71 -20.74
CA GLY A 149 -7.34 -2.73 -22.07
C GLY A 149 -6.32 -3.87 -22.28
N PRO A 150 -5.86 -4.03 -23.54
CA PRO A 150 -4.81 -5.00 -23.87
C PRO A 150 -3.48 -4.61 -23.25
N ASN A 151 -2.70 -5.61 -22.82
CA ASN A 151 -1.38 -5.44 -22.20
C ASN A 151 -1.37 -4.51 -20.97
N GLU A 152 -2.49 -4.45 -20.23
CA GLU A 152 -2.62 -3.57 -19.06
C GLU A 152 -1.96 -4.21 -17.83
N THR A 153 -1.15 -3.41 -17.13
CA THR A 153 -0.64 -3.75 -15.80
C THR A 153 -1.67 -3.37 -14.76
N LEU A 154 -1.98 -4.29 -13.88
CA LEU A 154 -3.04 -4.15 -12.87
C LEU A 154 -2.45 -3.84 -11.50
N ILE A 155 -3.11 -2.97 -10.78
CA ILE A 155 -2.82 -2.65 -9.38
C ILE A 155 -4.00 -3.12 -8.55
N PHE A 156 -3.80 -4.13 -7.70
CA PHE A 156 -4.78 -4.55 -6.72
C PHE A 156 -4.31 -4.20 -5.31
N VAL A 157 -5.21 -3.68 -4.53
CA VAL A 157 -5.04 -3.62 -3.06
C VAL A 157 -6.05 -4.58 -2.47
N VAL A 158 -5.56 -5.57 -1.75
CA VAL A 158 -6.34 -6.70 -1.23
C VAL A 158 -6.28 -6.73 0.29
N ASP A 159 -7.42 -6.60 0.94
CA ASP A 159 -7.61 -6.75 2.39
C ASP A 159 -8.13 -8.15 2.69
N ILE A 160 -7.36 -8.95 3.43
CA ILE A 160 -7.68 -10.33 3.73
C ILE A 160 -8.57 -10.39 4.97
N ILE A 161 -9.85 -10.74 4.77
CA ILE A 161 -10.87 -10.79 5.83
C ILE A 161 -10.97 -12.19 6.44
N ALA A 162 -10.99 -13.23 5.60
CA ALA A 162 -11.05 -14.61 6.03
C ALA A 162 -10.41 -15.56 5.01
N VAL A 163 -9.99 -16.72 5.49
CA VAL A 163 -9.38 -17.82 4.71
C VAL A 163 -9.98 -19.13 5.17
N SER A 164 -10.42 -19.97 4.21
CA SER A 164 -10.91 -21.31 4.46
C SER A 164 -10.40 -22.32 3.43
#